data_b92104e9c7e47e4964e3538411f3ba51
#
_entry.id   b92104e9c7e47e4964e3538411f3ba51
#
_cell.length_a   1.000
_cell.length_b   1.000
_cell.length_c   1.000
_cell.angle_alpha   90.00
_cell.angle_beta   90.00
_cell.angle_gamma   90.00
#
_symmetry.space_group_name_H-M   'P 1'
#
loop_
_entity.id
_entity.type
_entity.pdbx_description
1 polymer ?
#
loop_
_entity_poly.entity_id
_entity_poly.type
_entity_poly.pdbx_seq_one_letter_code
_entity_poly.pdbx_strand_id
1 'polypeptide(L)'
;VASSIVRYMRYREIDPETPLLFGVGNVTELIDADSIGINAIMACIAEEIGVDLLFTTEASAKTRGSVKELKVASYMAKAAKLKKTPPKDLGLNLLVLKEKTKISAEEPSGKIIEGKKSDEFIRDPKGDFRIWIWRDKIICKHDKATIVGKTAKEIVDTVIALNLVSRLDHAAYLGRELMKAEIALKLKKNYMQDEELNFGTYK
;
A
#
# COMPACT_ATOMS: atom_id res chain seq x y z
N VAL A 1 7.94 -20.12 -13.51
CA VAL A 1 6.70 -19.46 -13.94
C VAL A 1 6.41 -19.81 -15.41
N ALA A 2 7.26 -19.44 -16.37
CA ALA A 2 6.98 -19.64 -17.79
C ALA A 2 6.67 -21.12 -18.14
N SER A 3 7.50 -22.06 -17.68
CA SER A 3 7.27 -23.49 -17.93
C SER A 3 5.93 -23.98 -17.37
N SER A 4 5.49 -23.46 -16.24
CA SER A 4 4.19 -23.81 -15.66
C SER A 4 3.04 -23.28 -16.53
N ILE A 5 3.13 -22.03 -16.98
CA ILE A 5 2.14 -21.43 -17.89
C ILE A 5 2.01 -22.27 -19.17
N VAL A 6 3.13 -22.64 -19.80
CA VAL A 6 3.14 -23.49 -21.02
C VAL A 6 2.47 -24.84 -20.76
N ARG A 7 2.67 -25.44 -19.57
CA ARG A 7 2.01 -26.72 -19.20
C ARG A 7 0.47 -26.54 -19.06
N TYR A 8 0.01 -25.44 -18.46
CA TYR A 8 -1.42 -25.13 -18.39
C TYR A 8 -2.04 -24.97 -19.78
N MET A 9 -1.37 -24.23 -20.68
CA MET A 9 -1.82 -24.06 -22.07
C MET A 9 -1.93 -25.41 -22.79
N ARG A 10 -0.88 -26.22 -22.72
CA ARG A 10 -0.86 -27.57 -23.34
C ARG A 10 -1.91 -28.50 -22.74
N TYR A 11 -2.13 -28.44 -21.42
CA TYR A 11 -3.17 -29.25 -20.78
C TYR A 11 -4.55 -28.84 -21.29
N ARG A 12 -4.84 -27.55 -21.38
CA ARG A 12 -6.12 -27.05 -21.88
C ARG A 12 -6.38 -27.42 -23.36
N GLU A 13 -5.34 -27.54 -24.18
CA GLU A 13 -5.43 -28.05 -25.55
C GLU A 13 -5.83 -29.55 -25.60
N ILE A 14 -5.35 -30.34 -24.63
CA ILE A 14 -5.64 -31.79 -24.55
C ILE A 14 -7.00 -32.03 -23.92
N ASP A 15 -7.32 -31.29 -22.87
CA ASP A 15 -8.56 -31.43 -22.09
C ASP A 15 -9.20 -30.06 -21.87
N PRO A 16 -10.16 -29.68 -22.74
CA PRO A 16 -10.86 -28.40 -22.62
C PRO A 16 -11.90 -28.34 -21.51
N GLU A 17 -12.34 -29.49 -20.96
CA GLU A 17 -13.49 -29.56 -20.09
C GLU A 17 -13.13 -29.64 -18.60
N THR A 18 -12.02 -30.30 -18.25
CA THR A 18 -11.64 -30.44 -16.84
C THR A 18 -11.33 -29.09 -16.20
N PRO A 19 -11.97 -28.75 -15.05
CA PRO A 19 -11.70 -27.51 -14.34
C PRO A 19 -10.24 -27.39 -13.92
N LEU A 20 -9.61 -26.24 -14.23
CA LEU A 20 -8.22 -25.93 -13.90
C LEU A 20 -8.12 -24.99 -12.71
N LEU A 21 -7.28 -25.35 -11.75
CA LEU A 21 -6.89 -24.49 -10.64
C LEU A 21 -5.50 -23.89 -10.90
N PHE A 22 -5.38 -22.57 -10.79
CA PHE A 22 -4.14 -21.82 -11.01
C PHE A 22 -3.63 -21.22 -9.72
N GLY A 23 -2.46 -21.65 -9.26
CA GLY A 23 -1.85 -21.24 -7.99
C GLY A 23 -1.08 -19.94 -8.12
N VAL A 24 -1.75 -18.79 -8.12
CA VAL A 24 -1.11 -17.47 -8.17
C VAL A 24 -0.25 -17.22 -6.93
N GLY A 25 -0.68 -17.71 -5.77
CA GLY A 25 0.07 -17.63 -4.52
C GLY A 25 1.49 -18.17 -4.60
N ASN A 26 1.75 -19.19 -5.41
CA ASN A 26 3.08 -19.72 -5.64
C ASN A 26 4.03 -18.68 -6.29
N VAL A 27 3.49 -17.72 -7.03
CA VAL A 27 4.30 -16.66 -7.66
C VAL A 27 4.46 -15.48 -6.70
N THR A 28 3.39 -15.04 -6.05
CA THR A 28 3.45 -13.90 -5.13
C THR A 28 4.32 -14.16 -3.90
N GLU A 29 4.33 -15.38 -3.39
CA GLU A 29 5.15 -15.75 -2.23
C GLU A 29 6.63 -15.97 -2.58
N LEU A 30 6.96 -16.40 -3.79
CA LEU A 30 8.33 -16.77 -4.19
C LEU A 30 9.10 -15.64 -4.90
N ILE A 31 8.46 -14.51 -5.21
CA ILE A 31 9.11 -13.36 -5.84
C ILE A 31 9.11 -12.18 -4.88
N ASP A 32 10.27 -11.53 -4.72
CA ASP A 32 10.38 -10.30 -3.91
C ASP A 32 9.92 -9.08 -4.71
N ALA A 33 8.61 -9.01 -4.93
CA ALA A 33 7.92 -7.91 -5.58
C ALA A 33 6.53 -7.72 -4.97
N ASP A 34 5.96 -6.53 -5.14
CA ASP A 34 4.60 -6.27 -4.69
C ASP A 34 3.60 -7.19 -5.40
N SER A 35 2.72 -7.82 -4.65
CA SER A 35 1.75 -8.81 -5.15
C SER A 35 0.76 -8.25 -6.18
N ILE A 36 0.47 -6.95 -6.15
CA ILE A 36 -0.52 -6.28 -7.01
C ILE A 36 -0.23 -6.51 -8.49
N GLY A 37 1.00 -6.22 -8.94
CA GLY A 37 1.39 -6.39 -10.34
C GLY A 37 1.38 -7.84 -10.78
N ILE A 38 1.82 -8.74 -9.89
CA ILE A 38 1.83 -10.19 -10.13
C ILE A 38 0.38 -10.69 -10.27
N ASN A 39 -0.49 -10.35 -9.34
CA ASN A 39 -1.91 -10.72 -9.38
C ASN A 39 -2.60 -10.23 -10.66
N ALA A 40 -2.30 -8.99 -11.10
CA ALA A 40 -2.89 -8.43 -12.31
C ALA A 40 -2.49 -9.22 -13.56
N ILE A 41 -1.20 -9.50 -13.74
CA ILE A 41 -0.69 -10.25 -14.90
C ILE A 41 -1.16 -11.71 -14.85
N MET A 42 -1.07 -12.36 -13.69
CA MET A 42 -1.45 -13.77 -13.56
C MET A 42 -2.96 -13.99 -13.78
N ALA A 43 -3.81 -13.06 -13.37
CA ALA A 43 -5.24 -13.12 -13.65
C ALA A 43 -5.57 -12.97 -15.14
N CYS A 44 -4.85 -12.09 -15.87
CA CYS A 44 -5.02 -11.97 -17.31
C CYS A 44 -4.58 -13.26 -18.03
N ILE A 45 -3.41 -13.81 -17.69
CA ILE A 45 -2.92 -15.07 -18.25
C ILE A 45 -3.92 -16.21 -17.96
N ALA A 46 -4.43 -16.30 -16.74
CA ALA A 46 -5.39 -17.33 -16.36
C ALA A 46 -6.69 -17.23 -17.16
N GLU A 47 -7.22 -16.01 -17.39
CA GLU A 47 -8.42 -15.79 -18.20
C GLU A 47 -8.20 -16.14 -19.68
N GLU A 48 -7.00 -15.87 -20.22
CA GLU A 48 -6.63 -16.23 -21.60
C GLU A 48 -6.53 -17.74 -21.79
N ILE A 49 -5.94 -18.46 -20.82
CA ILE A 49 -5.83 -19.92 -20.82
C ILE A 49 -7.21 -20.60 -20.62
N GLY A 50 -8.16 -19.91 -20.01
CA GLY A 50 -9.44 -20.51 -19.62
C GLY A 50 -9.35 -21.27 -18.31
N VAL A 51 -8.64 -20.73 -17.33
CA VAL A 51 -8.57 -21.26 -15.97
C VAL A 51 -9.88 -20.95 -15.23
N ASP A 52 -10.36 -21.94 -14.45
CA ASP A 52 -11.65 -21.85 -13.76
C ASP A 52 -11.52 -21.32 -12.32
N LEU A 53 -10.42 -21.65 -11.64
CA LEU A 53 -10.19 -21.32 -10.24
C LEU A 53 -8.82 -20.65 -10.04
N LEU A 54 -8.82 -19.50 -9.36
CA LEU A 54 -7.59 -18.79 -8.96
C LEU A 54 -7.38 -18.98 -7.46
N PHE A 55 -6.18 -19.38 -7.06
CA PHE A 55 -5.80 -19.56 -5.68
C PHE A 55 -4.62 -18.65 -5.30
N THR A 56 -4.75 -17.92 -4.19
CA THR A 56 -3.65 -17.16 -3.59
C THR A 56 -3.70 -17.24 -2.07
N THR A 57 -2.62 -16.85 -1.43
CA THR A 57 -2.45 -16.80 0.02
C THR A 57 -1.93 -15.43 0.45
N GLU A 58 -2.00 -15.16 1.75
CA GLU A 58 -1.39 -14.02 2.41
C GLU A 58 -0.46 -14.51 3.53
N ALA A 59 0.43 -15.46 3.20
CA ALA A 59 1.29 -16.09 4.18
C ALA A 59 2.46 -15.18 4.61
N SER A 60 3.04 -14.44 3.68
CA SER A 60 4.12 -13.48 3.95
C SER A 60 3.62 -12.04 4.10
N ALA A 61 4.44 -11.19 4.70
CA ALA A 61 4.12 -9.76 4.85
C ALA A 61 3.95 -9.04 3.50
N LYS A 62 4.72 -9.44 2.48
CA LYS A 62 4.69 -8.87 1.12
C LYS A 62 3.44 -9.25 0.32
N THR A 63 2.71 -10.29 0.73
CA THR A 63 1.47 -10.74 0.08
C THR A 63 0.21 -10.30 0.80
N ARG A 64 0.34 -9.52 1.85
CA ARG A 64 -0.79 -9.00 2.62
C ARG A 64 -1.72 -8.14 1.76
N GLY A 65 -2.96 -8.60 1.54
CA GLY A 65 -3.95 -8.00 0.64
C GLY A 65 -4.10 -8.72 -0.69
N SER A 66 -3.26 -9.72 -0.98
CA SER A 66 -3.24 -10.46 -2.25
C SER A 66 -4.58 -11.08 -2.63
N VAL A 67 -5.37 -11.56 -1.67
CA VAL A 67 -6.71 -12.11 -1.93
C VAL A 67 -7.65 -11.05 -2.53
N LYS A 68 -7.66 -9.85 -1.96
CA LYS A 68 -8.46 -8.73 -2.47
C LYS A 68 -7.96 -8.25 -3.82
N GLU A 69 -6.66 -8.17 -4.00
CA GLU A 69 -6.00 -7.77 -5.25
C GLU A 69 -6.34 -8.74 -6.38
N LEU A 70 -6.18 -10.05 -6.13
CA LEU A 70 -6.49 -11.09 -7.11
C LEU A 70 -7.98 -11.10 -7.49
N LYS A 71 -8.87 -10.85 -6.52
CA LYS A 71 -10.31 -10.69 -6.80
C LYS A 71 -10.57 -9.53 -7.76
N VAL A 72 -9.96 -8.37 -7.53
CA VAL A 72 -10.11 -7.22 -8.44
C VAL A 72 -9.48 -7.52 -9.80
N ALA A 73 -8.28 -8.13 -9.81
CA ALA A 73 -7.58 -8.53 -11.03
C ALA A 73 -8.42 -9.49 -11.89
N SER A 74 -9.07 -10.48 -11.28
CA SER A 74 -9.94 -11.43 -11.99
C SER A 74 -11.14 -10.74 -12.64
N TYR A 75 -11.75 -9.76 -11.96
CA TYR A 75 -12.84 -8.97 -12.56
C TYR A 75 -12.36 -8.09 -13.71
N MET A 76 -11.15 -7.50 -13.60
CA MET A 76 -10.55 -6.71 -14.68
C MET A 76 -10.26 -7.59 -15.90
N ALA A 77 -9.66 -8.76 -15.71
CA ALA A 77 -9.35 -9.71 -16.78
C ALA A 77 -10.64 -10.19 -17.47
N LYS A 78 -11.65 -10.57 -16.70
CA LYS A 78 -12.96 -11.00 -17.23
C LYS A 78 -13.66 -9.90 -18.01
N ALA A 79 -13.69 -8.68 -17.48
CA ALA A 79 -14.29 -7.53 -18.15
C ALA A 79 -13.55 -7.21 -19.47
N ALA A 80 -12.23 -7.29 -19.50
CA ALA A 80 -11.40 -7.10 -20.68
C ALA A 80 -11.74 -8.13 -21.77
N LYS A 81 -11.82 -9.41 -21.40
CA LYS A 81 -12.22 -10.50 -22.33
C LYS A 81 -13.63 -10.30 -22.90
N LEU A 82 -14.59 -9.97 -22.05
CA LEU A 82 -15.98 -9.75 -22.51
C LEU A 82 -16.09 -8.56 -23.45
N LYS A 83 -15.35 -7.47 -23.17
CA LYS A 83 -15.33 -6.26 -24.00
C LYS A 83 -14.35 -6.35 -25.19
N LYS A 84 -13.57 -7.40 -25.29
CA LYS A 84 -12.51 -7.58 -26.28
C LYS A 84 -11.55 -6.39 -26.35
N THR A 85 -11.13 -5.90 -25.18
CA THR A 85 -10.23 -4.75 -25.00
C THR A 85 -9.14 -5.09 -24.00
N PRO A 86 -8.01 -4.38 -23.98
CA PRO A 86 -7.04 -4.50 -22.90
C PRO A 86 -7.68 -4.19 -21.53
N PRO A 87 -7.14 -4.71 -20.41
CA PRO A 87 -7.65 -4.47 -19.05
C PRO A 87 -7.33 -3.05 -18.56
N LYS A 88 -7.77 -2.05 -19.32
CA LYS A 88 -7.53 -0.62 -19.13
C LYS A 88 -8.84 0.14 -19.31
N ASP A 89 -9.07 1.16 -18.48
CA ASP A 89 -10.24 2.04 -18.55
C ASP A 89 -11.60 1.32 -18.36
N LEU A 90 -11.60 0.27 -17.53
CA LEU A 90 -12.78 -0.56 -17.28
C LEU A 90 -13.56 -0.18 -16.01
N GLY A 91 -13.23 0.94 -15.37
CA GLY A 91 -13.81 1.34 -14.08
C GLY A 91 -13.22 0.62 -12.87
N LEU A 92 -12.28 -0.31 -13.08
CA LEU A 92 -11.51 -1.01 -12.07
C LEU A 92 -10.02 -0.74 -12.31
N ASN A 93 -9.23 -0.61 -11.24
CA ASN A 93 -7.78 -0.52 -11.32
C ASN A 93 -7.12 -1.09 -10.05
N LEU A 94 -5.82 -1.35 -10.15
CA LEU A 94 -4.96 -1.83 -9.07
C LEU A 94 -3.76 -0.87 -8.85
N LEU A 95 -3.90 0.39 -9.23
CA LEU A 95 -2.88 1.42 -8.99
C LEU A 95 -2.89 1.83 -7.51
N VAL A 96 -1.74 1.78 -6.85
CA VAL A 96 -1.56 2.13 -5.43
C VAL A 96 -0.50 3.20 -5.24
N LEU A 97 0.70 3.00 -5.81
CA LEU A 97 1.83 3.92 -5.63
C LEU A 97 2.01 4.90 -6.79
N LYS A 98 1.44 4.60 -7.93
CA LYS A 98 1.55 5.43 -9.14
C LYS A 98 0.18 5.87 -9.60
N GLU A 99 0.13 7.06 -10.16
CA GLU A 99 -1.09 7.59 -10.75
C GLU A 99 -1.17 7.30 -12.25
N LYS A 100 -2.37 7.18 -12.77
CA LYS A 100 -2.64 6.96 -14.18
C LYS A 100 -2.33 8.19 -15.04
N THR A 101 -2.61 9.37 -14.49
CA THR A 101 -2.44 10.67 -15.15
C THR A 101 -1.68 11.62 -14.25
N LYS A 102 -0.87 12.49 -14.83
CA LYS A 102 -0.24 13.58 -14.10
C LYS A 102 -1.24 14.73 -13.93
N ILE A 103 -1.23 15.33 -12.75
CA ILE A 103 -1.90 16.61 -12.51
C ILE A 103 -0.94 17.71 -12.95
N SER A 104 -1.43 18.71 -13.68
CA SER A 104 -0.66 19.92 -13.99
C SER A 104 -0.38 20.68 -12.69
N ALA A 105 0.86 21.10 -12.51
CA ALA A 105 1.26 21.98 -11.40
C ALA A 105 1.36 23.41 -11.90
N GLU A 106 1.03 24.36 -11.04
CA GLU A 106 1.27 25.78 -11.28
C GLU A 106 2.73 26.13 -10.95
N GLU A 107 3.32 27.01 -11.74
CA GLU A 107 4.66 27.51 -11.44
C GLU A 107 4.61 28.42 -10.20
N PRO A 108 5.58 28.28 -9.28
CA PRO A 108 5.63 29.15 -8.10
C PRO A 108 5.87 30.59 -8.51
N SER A 109 5.12 31.53 -7.88
CA SER A 109 5.20 32.96 -8.15
C SER A 109 5.48 33.76 -6.86
N GLY A 110 5.92 34.98 -7.01
CA GLY A 110 6.26 35.86 -5.89
C GLY A 110 7.68 35.62 -5.34
N LYS A 111 7.91 35.94 -4.06
CA LYS A 111 9.21 35.76 -3.41
C LYS A 111 9.43 34.28 -3.06
N ILE A 112 10.28 33.59 -3.80
CA ILE A 112 10.66 32.20 -3.57
C ILE A 112 11.78 32.14 -2.53
N ILE A 113 11.59 31.32 -1.50
CA ILE A 113 12.58 31.04 -0.45
C ILE A 113 12.79 29.53 -0.39
N GLU A 114 14.03 29.11 -0.56
CA GLU A 114 14.39 27.69 -0.41
C GLU A 114 14.31 27.24 1.05
N GLY A 115 13.67 26.10 1.31
CA GLY A 115 13.58 25.52 2.65
C GLY A 115 14.95 25.03 3.14
N LYS A 116 15.24 25.27 4.42
CA LYS A 116 16.46 24.78 5.08
C LYS A 116 16.09 23.89 6.26
N LYS A 117 16.82 22.78 6.41
CA LYS A 117 16.72 21.93 7.60
C LYS A 117 17.42 22.62 8.78
N SER A 118 16.79 22.57 9.96
CA SER A 118 17.45 22.89 11.22
C SER A 118 17.77 21.61 11.97
N ASP A 119 18.97 21.51 12.51
CA ASP A 119 19.39 20.41 13.38
C ASP A 119 19.28 20.78 14.87
N GLU A 120 18.74 21.97 15.17
CA GLU A 120 18.49 22.39 16.54
C GLU A 120 17.35 21.58 17.16
N PHE A 121 17.64 20.97 18.31
CA PHE A 121 16.67 20.21 19.09
C PHE A 121 16.47 20.87 20.46
N ILE A 122 15.24 21.24 20.76
CA ILE A 122 14.84 21.73 22.09
C ILE A 122 13.68 20.86 22.56
N ARG A 123 13.88 20.19 23.69
CA ARG A 123 12.85 19.33 24.28
C ARG A 123 11.63 20.13 24.70
N ASP A 124 10.44 19.59 24.41
CA ASP A 124 9.17 20.17 24.86
C ASP A 124 9.00 19.95 26.38
N PRO A 125 8.75 20.99 27.18
CA PRO A 125 8.52 20.83 28.60
C PRO A 125 7.24 20.02 28.94
N LYS A 126 6.35 19.83 27.98
CA LYS A 126 5.16 18.98 28.16
C LYS A 126 5.49 17.49 28.16
N GLY A 127 6.61 17.07 27.58
CA GLY A 127 7.06 15.68 27.49
C GLY A 127 7.19 15.18 26.07
N ASP A 128 7.44 13.89 25.94
CA ASP A 128 7.72 13.22 24.67
C ASP A 128 6.58 12.27 24.31
N PHE A 129 6.54 11.89 23.03
CA PHE A 129 5.57 10.93 22.53
C PHE A 129 6.27 9.70 21.98
N ARG A 130 5.68 8.52 22.22
CA ARG A 130 6.05 7.26 21.58
C ARG A 130 4.93 6.82 20.64
N ILE A 131 5.26 6.58 19.35
CA ILE A 131 4.29 6.26 18.30
C ILE A 131 4.60 4.87 17.75
N TRP A 132 3.56 4.04 17.60
CA TRP A 132 3.65 2.75 16.93
C TRP A 132 2.31 2.34 16.32
N ILE A 133 2.31 1.35 15.46
CA ILE A 133 1.11 0.73 14.92
C ILE A 133 0.83 -0.55 15.70
N TRP A 134 -0.41 -0.72 16.13
CA TRP A 134 -0.87 -1.95 16.73
C TRP A 134 -2.19 -2.37 16.08
N ARG A 135 -2.20 -3.57 15.47
CA ARG A 135 -3.29 -4.05 14.64
C ARG A 135 -3.59 -3.04 13.51
N ASP A 136 -4.80 -2.47 13.49
CA ASP A 136 -5.30 -1.52 12.48
C ASP A 136 -5.40 -0.07 13.01
N LYS A 137 -4.59 0.28 14.03
CA LYS A 137 -4.63 1.58 14.72
C LYS A 137 -3.22 2.11 14.96
N ILE A 138 -3.13 3.42 15.01
CA ILE A 138 -1.95 4.17 15.44
C ILE A 138 -2.11 4.43 16.94
N ILE A 139 -1.08 4.14 17.70
CA ILE A 139 -0.98 4.40 19.13
C ILE A 139 0.02 5.53 19.33
N CYS A 140 -0.38 6.55 20.05
CA CYS A 140 0.45 7.69 20.42
C CYS A 140 0.43 7.81 21.95
N LYS A 141 1.51 7.37 22.58
CA LYS A 141 1.64 7.34 24.04
C LYS A 141 2.41 8.57 24.53
N HIS A 142 1.81 9.28 25.47
CA HIS A 142 2.39 10.33 26.29
C HIS A 142 2.33 9.89 27.77
N ASP A 143 3.13 10.50 28.65
CA ASP A 143 3.10 10.15 30.10
C ASP A 143 1.71 10.33 30.74
N LYS A 144 0.93 11.31 30.25
CA LYS A 144 -0.40 11.64 30.78
C LYS A 144 -1.54 10.87 30.10
N ALA A 145 -1.34 10.37 28.88
CA ALA A 145 -2.42 9.72 28.13
C ALA A 145 -1.88 8.82 27.01
N THR A 146 -2.63 7.78 26.67
CA THR A 146 -2.43 7.01 25.44
C THR A 146 -3.59 7.30 24.51
N ILE A 147 -3.27 7.89 23.35
CA ILE A 147 -4.23 8.27 22.33
C ILE A 147 -4.21 7.22 21.23
N VAL A 148 -5.37 6.79 20.77
CA VAL A 148 -5.54 5.74 19.77
C VAL A 148 -6.42 6.26 18.65
N GLY A 149 -5.96 6.19 17.41
CA GLY A 149 -6.69 6.66 16.24
C GLY A 149 -6.31 5.88 14.97
N LYS A 150 -6.96 6.21 13.87
CA LYS A 150 -6.63 5.66 12.54
C LYS A 150 -5.97 6.69 11.63
N THR A 151 -6.10 7.96 11.95
CA THR A 151 -5.54 9.05 11.15
C THR A 151 -4.64 9.95 12.02
N ALA A 152 -3.67 10.56 11.37
CA ALA A 152 -2.80 11.56 12.00
C ALA A 152 -3.60 12.71 12.58
N LYS A 153 -4.62 13.16 11.85
CA LYS A 153 -5.47 14.27 12.25
C LYS A 153 -6.21 13.98 13.58
N GLU A 154 -6.85 12.81 13.72
CA GLU A 154 -7.55 12.42 14.96
C GLU A 154 -6.63 12.52 16.17
N ILE A 155 -5.39 12.04 16.03
CA ILE A 155 -4.44 12.01 17.13
C ILE A 155 -3.88 13.40 17.41
N VAL A 156 -3.49 14.17 16.39
CA VAL A 156 -2.96 15.54 16.57
C VAL A 156 -4.00 16.46 17.21
N ASP A 157 -5.23 16.44 16.70
CA ASP A 157 -6.31 17.26 17.25
C ASP A 157 -6.55 16.92 18.75
N THR A 158 -6.49 15.64 19.11
CA THR A 158 -6.61 15.19 20.51
C THR A 158 -5.42 15.62 21.37
N VAL A 159 -4.19 15.51 20.87
CA VAL A 159 -2.97 15.98 21.57
C VAL A 159 -3.07 17.48 21.88
N ILE A 160 -3.54 18.26 20.91
CA ILE A 160 -3.72 19.72 21.06
C ILE A 160 -4.84 20.02 22.08
N ALA A 161 -5.99 19.36 21.93
CA ALA A 161 -7.13 19.56 22.84
C ALA A 161 -6.79 19.21 24.30
N LEU A 162 -5.96 18.20 24.50
CA LEU A 162 -5.47 17.81 25.84
C LEU A 162 -4.26 18.65 26.31
N ASN A 163 -3.81 19.61 25.53
CA ASN A 163 -2.66 20.48 25.84
C ASN A 163 -1.39 19.68 26.20
N LEU A 164 -1.09 18.64 25.41
CA LEU A 164 0.05 17.74 25.64
C LEU A 164 1.31 18.14 24.88
N VAL A 165 1.23 19.14 24.00
CA VAL A 165 2.33 19.73 23.26
C VAL A 165 2.32 21.24 23.44
N SER A 166 3.48 21.89 23.54
CA SER A 166 3.60 23.34 23.71
C SER A 166 4.51 24.02 22.70
N ARG A 167 5.40 23.26 22.05
CA ARG A 167 6.33 23.78 21.05
C ARG A 167 5.83 23.49 19.63
N LEU A 168 5.94 24.48 18.76
CA LEU A 168 5.52 24.36 17.35
C LEU A 168 6.37 23.35 16.58
N ASP A 169 7.68 23.34 16.81
CA ASP A 169 8.61 22.38 16.19
C ASP A 169 8.30 20.94 16.61
N HIS A 170 7.95 20.71 17.88
CA HIS A 170 7.52 19.40 18.38
C HIS A 170 6.15 18.99 17.80
N ALA A 171 5.20 19.93 17.73
CA ALA A 171 3.91 19.67 17.09
C ALA A 171 4.07 19.33 15.58
N ALA A 172 4.95 20.02 14.87
CA ALA A 172 5.26 19.75 13.47
C ALA A 172 5.95 18.39 13.29
N TYR A 173 6.90 18.03 14.16
CA TYR A 173 7.51 16.70 14.21
C TYR A 173 6.45 15.61 14.43
N LEU A 174 5.61 15.77 15.44
CA LEU A 174 4.54 14.84 15.78
C LEU A 174 3.59 14.62 14.57
N GLY A 175 3.19 15.70 13.90
CA GLY A 175 2.35 15.64 12.71
C GLY A 175 2.99 14.82 11.58
N ARG A 176 4.31 15.01 11.33
CA ARG A 176 5.06 14.22 10.32
C ARG A 176 5.13 12.75 10.70
N GLU A 177 5.46 12.43 11.95
CA GLU A 177 5.54 11.04 12.42
C GLU A 177 4.19 10.33 12.36
N LEU A 178 3.12 10.99 12.79
CA LEU A 178 1.77 10.44 12.71
C LEU A 178 1.32 10.24 11.26
N MET A 179 1.68 11.15 10.33
CA MET A 179 1.38 10.97 8.90
C MET A 179 2.17 9.80 8.31
N LYS A 180 3.43 9.60 8.68
CA LYS A 180 4.18 8.39 8.29
C LYS A 180 3.51 7.12 8.81
N ALA A 181 3.06 7.12 10.06
CA ALA A 181 2.34 6.00 10.65
C ALA A 181 1.00 5.73 9.92
N GLU A 182 0.26 6.78 9.54
CA GLU A 182 -0.98 6.64 8.77
C GLU A 182 -0.73 6.06 7.37
N ILE A 183 0.29 6.54 6.67
CA ILE A 183 0.70 6.00 5.37
C ILE A 183 1.09 4.53 5.49
N ALA A 184 1.92 4.20 6.49
CA ALA A 184 2.32 2.83 6.76
C ALA A 184 1.12 1.92 7.04
N LEU A 185 0.16 2.39 7.83
CA LEU A 185 -1.08 1.67 8.13
C LEU A 185 -1.91 1.41 6.86
N LYS A 186 -2.10 2.42 6.02
CA LYS A 186 -2.85 2.32 4.75
C LYS A 186 -2.19 1.38 3.76
N LEU A 187 -0.87 1.45 3.63
CA LEU A 187 -0.08 0.66 2.70
C LEU A 187 0.38 -0.69 3.28
N LYS A 188 0.02 -0.99 4.53
CA LYS A 188 0.42 -2.20 5.27
C LYS A 188 1.95 -2.35 5.37
N LYS A 189 2.67 -1.23 5.46
CA LYS A 189 4.12 -1.17 5.64
C LYS A 189 4.50 -1.24 7.11
N ASN A 190 5.75 -1.56 7.37
CA ASN A 190 6.32 -1.40 8.70
C ASN A 190 6.50 0.10 9.00
N TYR A 191 6.23 0.50 10.23
CA TYR A 191 6.49 1.82 10.75
C TYR A 191 7.43 1.72 11.96
N MET A 192 8.44 2.54 11.96
CA MET A 192 9.33 2.78 13.09
C MET A 192 9.46 4.30 13.25
N GLN A 193 9.25 4.78 14.48
CA GLN A 193 9.39 6.22 14.77
C GLN A 193 10.83 6.67 14.49
N ASP A 194 11.00 7.87 13.96
CA ASP A 194 12.25 8.50 13.54
C ASP A 194 12.92 7.89 12.30
N GLU A 195 12.43 6.76 11.79
CA GLU A 195 12.92 6.14 10.56
C GLU A 195 12.07 6.52 9.34
N GLU A 196 12.71 6.63 8.19
CA GLU A 196 11.99 6.85 6.93
C GLU A 196 11.21 5.61 6.50
N LEU A 197 10.06 5.83 5.83
CA LEU A 197 9.31 4.73 5.24
C LEU A 197 10.08 4.14 4.07
N ASN A 198 10.25 2.82 4.07
CA ASN A 198 10.90 2.12 2.98
C ASN A 198 9.95 1.99 1.77
N PHE A 199 10.28 2.64 0.66
CA PHE A 199 9.62 2.52 -0.64
C PHE A 199 10.45 1.76 -1.67
N GLY A 200 11.38 0.91 -1.24
CA GLY A 200 12.22 0.09 -2.11
C GLY A 200 13.17 0.93 -2.96
N THR A 201 13.01 0.86 -4.28
CA THR A 201 13.84 1.61 -5.24
C THR A 201 13.47 3.09 -5.36
N TYR A 202 12.34 3.52 -4.81
CA TYR A 202 11.96 4.94 -4.74
C TYR A 202 12.56 5.55 -3.47
N LYS A 203 13.63 6.31 -3.67
CA LYS A 203 14.30 7.08 -2.60
C LYS A 203 13.91 8.54 -2.68
#